data_55339bee46e4e2de122443aa240e465a
#
_entry.id   55339bee46e4e2de122443aa240e465a
#
_cell.length_a   1.000
_cell.length_b   1.000
_cell.length_c   1.000
_cell.angle_alpha   90.00
_cell.angle_beta   90.00
_cell.angle_gamma   90.00
#
_symmetry.space_group_name_H-M   'P 1'
#
loop_
_entity.id
_entity.type
_entity.pdbx_description
1 polymer ?
#
loop_
_entity_poly.entity_id
_entity_poly.type
_entity_poly.pdbx_seq_one_letter_code
_entity_poly.pdbx_strand_id
1 'polypeptide(L)'
;PLHRLAAESSGGLTVFQADLLDAGGHDDAFRDCAAVLHVGTPMGYGGANRPQQVYDGAIAGTENVLESIDRAGTIKRLVYTSSFAAIGHPAPPGYRYTEADWASDGREDDPAWRAEGLDQKGEIGYAMAKVAMERRVFAAAEADGRFDAIAVCPLVVLGPLLSRAHELVGSWQWHLGRTLAGKANQ
;
A
#
# COMPACT_ATOMS: atom_id res chain seq x y z
N PRO A 1 -6.82 20.24 1.85
CA PRO A 1 -6.77 20.01 0.39
C PRO A 1 -8.01 19.28 -0.11
N LEU A 2 -8.46 18.17 0.51
CA LEU A 2 -9.59 17.34 0.06
C LEU A 2 -10.91 18.13 -0.01
N HIS A 3 -11.27 18.90 1.02
CA HIS A 3 -12.49 19.71 1.03
C HIS A 3 -12.50 20.78 -0.09
N ARG A 4 -11.32 21.34 -0.45
CA ARG A 4 -11.23 22.25 -1.57
C ARG A 4 -11.49 21.53 -2.91
N LEU A 5 -10.86 20.38 -3.11
CA LEU A 5 -11.09 19.57 -4.31
C LEU A 5 -12.56 19.14 -4.43
N ALA A 6 -13.18 18.76 -3.33
CA ALA A 6 -14.60 18.42 -3.31
C ALA A 6 -15.50 19.62 -3.67
N ALA A 7 -15.16 20.82 -3.20
CA ALA A 7 -15.92 22.03 -3.53
C ALA A 7 -15.78 22.46 -5.01
N GLU A 8 -14.68 22.07 -5.65
CA GLU A 8 -14.39 22.32 -7.07
C GLU A 8 -14.95 21.23 -8.00
N SER A 9 -15.47 20.14 -7.44
CA SER A 9 -16.03 19.00 -8.17
C SER A 9 -17.55 18.94 -8.05
N SER A 10 -18.19 18.22 -8.96
CA SER A 10 -19.63 17.94 -8.89
C SER A 10 -19.98 16.82 -7.89
N GLY A 11 -18.97 16.17 -7.29
CA GLY A 11 -19.14 15.08 -6.33
C GLY A 11 -19.20 15.56 -4.88
N GLY A 12 -19.83 14.78 -4.01
CA GLY A 12 -19.78 14.97 -2.57
C GLY A 12 -18.52 14.36 -1.96
N LEU A 13 -18.15 14.86 -0.76
CA LEU A 13 -17.10 14.27 0.07
C LEU A 13 -17.61 14.08 1.49
N THR A 14 -17.54 12.85 1.98
CA THR A 14 -17.71 12.54 3.40
C THR A 14 -16.38 12.01 3.94
N VAL A 15 -15.96 12.49 5.10
CA VAL A 15 -14.73 12.08 5.76
C VAL A 15 -15.10 11.28 7.00
N PHE A 16 -14.54 10.08 7.11
CA PHE A 16 -14.67 9.20 8.25
C PHE A 16 -13.33 9.12 9.00
N GLN A 17 -13.42 9.01 10.32
CA GLN A 17 -12.26 8.68 11.15
C GLN A 17 -12.21 7.15 11.27
N ALA A 18 -11.11 6.55 10.81
CA ALA A 18 -10.89 5.11 10.87
C ALA A 18 -9.41 4.81 11.05
N ASP A 19 -9.09 3.72 11.71
CA ASP A 19 -7.76 3.13 11.76
C ASP A 19 -7.79 1.80 10.98
N LEU A 20 -6.75 1.54 10.19
CA LEU A 20 -6.62 0.28 9.45
C LEU A 20 -6.54 -0.94 10.38
N LEU A 21 -6.07 -0.75 11.61
CA LEU A 21 -5.93 -1.82 12.58
C LEU A 21 -7.21 -2.08 13.39
N ASP A 22 -8.22 -1.24 13.24
CA ASP A 22 -9.51 -1.42 13.92
C ASP A 22 -10.44 -2.30 13.08
N ALA A 23 -10.79 -3.47 13.60
CA ALA A 23 -11.76 -4.35 12.97
C ALA A 23 -13.11 -3.65 12.81
N GLY A 24 -13.65 -3.63 11.59
CA GLY A 24 -14.88 -2.92 11.26
C GLY A 24 -14.77 -1.40 11.18
N GLY A 25 -13.58 -0.84 11.37
CA GLY A 25 -13.36 0.62 11.32
C GLY A 25 -13.73 1.28 10.00
N HIS A 26 -13.86 0.51 8.91
CA HIS A 26 -14.22 1.00 7.58
C HIS A 26 -15.68 0.71 7.19
N ASP A 27 -16.45 -0.01 8.00
CA ASP A 27 -17.81 -0.48 7.64
C ASP A 27 -18.75 0.67 7.26
N ASP A 28 -18.76 1.75 8.05
CA ASP A 28 -19.61 2.90 7.75
C ASP A 28 -19.16 3.66 6.49
N ALA A 29 -17.84 3.72 6.24
CA ALA A 29 -17.30 4.38 5.07
C ALA A 29 -17.56 3.60 3.78
N PHE A 30 -17.66 2.27 3.86
CA PHE A 30 -17.86 1.41 2.70
C PHE A 30 -19.33 1.15 2.37
N ARG A 31 -20.24 1.56 3.27
CA ARG A 31 -21.68 1.40 3.05
C ARG A 31 -22.11 2.06 1.74
N ASP A 32 -22.80 1.30 0.90
CA ASP A 32 -23.32 1.72 -0.41
C ASP A 32 -22.23 2.16 -1.42
N CYS A 33 -20.95 1.93 -1.12
CA CYS A 33 -19.89 2.18 -2.09
C CYS A 33 -19.85 1.10 -3.18
N ALA A 34 -19.52 1.50 -4.41
CA ALA A 34 -19.32 0.58 -5.52
C ALA A 34 -17.84 0.17 -5.71
N ALA A 35 -16.92 0.95 -5.20
CA ALA A 35 -15.49 0.70 -5.31
C ALA A 35 -14.74 1.19 -4.06
N VAL A 36 -13.61 0.54 -3.79
CA VAL A 36 -12.66 0.92 -2.74
C VAL A 36 -11.29 1.18 -3.38
N LEU A 37 -10.69 2.31 -3.04
CA LEU A 37 -9.29 2.60 -3.33
C LEU A 37 -8.51 2.47 -2.02
N HIS A 38 -7.86 1.34 -1.82
CA HIS A 38 -7.05 1.08 -0.63
C HIS A 38 -5.63 1.59 -0.84
N VAL A 39 -5.33 2.78 -0.32
CA VAL A 39 -4.05 3.47 -0.51
C VAL A 39 -3.17 3.42 0.74
N GLY A 40 -3.74 3.14 1.90
CA GLY A 40 -3.05 3.11 3.19
C GLY A 40 -2.28 1.81 3.44
N THR A 41 -1.13 1.92 4.11
CA THR A 41 -0.41 0.79 4.71
C THR A 41 0.15 1.27 6.05
N PRO A 42 -0.05 0.55 7.16
CA PRO A 42 0.55 0.91 8.43
C PRO A 42 2.07 0.77 8.34
N MET A 43 2.78 1.90 8.25
CA MET A 43 4.24 1.92 8.08
C MET A 43 5.01 2.18 9.38
N GLY A 44 4.31 2.50 10.47
CA GLY A 44 4.91 2.80 11.76
C GLY A 44 5.92 3.94 11.69
N TYR A 45 5.43 5.16 11.68
CA TYR A 45 6.27 6.34 11.75
C TYR A 45 6.82 6.51 13.17
N GLY A 46 8.16 6.43 13.33
CA GLY A 46 8.76 6.72 14.63
C GLY A 46 10.00 5.94 15.01
N GLY A 47 10.65 5.26 14.08
CA GLY A 47 12.03 4.73 14.25
C GLY A 47 12.20 3.50 15.14
N ALA A 48 11.12 2.95 15.70
CA ALA A 48 11.18 1.79 16.59
C ALA A 48 10.44 0.56 16.06
N ASN A 49 9.80 0.64 14.91
CA ASN A 49 9.04 -0.49 14.39
C ASN A 49 9.96 -1.52 13.78
N ARG A 50 9.96 -2.68 14.40
CA ARG A 50 10.65 -3.85 13.87
C ARG A 50 9.97 -4.29 12.57
N PRO A 51 10.71 -4.81 11.58
CA PRO A 51 10.14 -5.29 10.33
C PRO A 51 8.94 -6.23 10.52
N GLN A 52 8.96 -7.09 11.53
CA GLN A 52 7.85 -7.95 11.89
C GLN A 52 6.56 -7.17 12.23
N GLN A 53 6.66 -6.09 13.00
CA GLN A 53 5.48 -5.29 13.36
C GLN A 53 4.87 -4.58 12.15
N VAL A 54 5.70 -4.11 11.22
CA VAL A 54 5.23 -3.53 9.95
C VAL A 54 4.52 -4.60 9.12
N TYR A 55 5.10 -5.78 9.03
CA TYR A 55 4.51 -6.90 8.31
C TYR A 55 3.15 -7.29 8.91
N ASP A 56 3.10 -7.56 10.21
CA ASP A 56 1.88 -8.00 10.90
C ASP A 56 0.78 -6.93 10.81
N GLY A 57 1.13 -5.66 11.00
CA GLY A 57 0.20 -4.55 10.88
C GLY A 57 -0.34 -4.38 9.45
N ALA A 58 0.52 -4.55 8.44
CA ALA A 58 0.13 -4.49 7.04
C ALA A 58 -0.87 -5.60 6.69
N ILE A 59 -0.63 -6.83 7.16
CA ILE A 59 -1.54 -7.96 6.96
C ILE A 59 -2.87 -7.70 7.68
N ALA A 60 -2.84 -7.38 8.97
CA ALA A 60 -4.05 -7.13 9.75
C ALA A 60 -4.90 -6.00 9.15
N GLY A 61 -4.27 -4.89 8.73
CA GLY A 61 -4.97 -3.78 8.08
C GLY A 61 -5.62 -4.17 6.75
N THR A 62 -4.94 -5.03 5.96
CA THR A 62 -5.52 -5.53 4.70
C THR A 62 -6.71 -6.44 4.97
N GLU A 63 -6.60 -7.35 5.94
CA GLU A 63 -7.69 -8.25 6.32
C GLU A 63 -8.91 -7.46 6.82
N ASN A 64 -8.73 -6.44 7.67
CA ASN A 64 -9.81 -5.56 8.12
C ASN A 64 -10.53 -4.86 6.96
N VAL A 65 -9.78 -4.40 5.94
CA VAL A 65 -10.38 -3.79 4.74
C VAL A 65 -11.18 -4.82 3.95
N LEU A 66 -10.64 -6.02 3.73
CA LEU A 66 -11.31 -7.10 3.00
C LEU A 66 -12.59 -7.56 3.73
N GLU A 67 -12.55 -7.69 5.04
CA GLU A 67 -13.74 -8.00 5.85
C GLU A 67 -14.80 -6.89 5.76
N SER A 68 -14.39 -5.61 5.76
CA SER A 68 -15.34 -4.51 5.59
C SER A 68 -15.95 -4.49 4.18
N ILE A 69 -15.20 -4.89 3.15
CA ILE A 69 -15.71 -5.09 1.78
C ILE A 69 -16.76 -6.21 1.76
N ASP A 70 -16.48 -7.32 2.41
CA ASP A 70 -17.43 -8.44 2.51
C ASP A 70 -18.73 -8.02 3.21
N ARG A 71 -18.62 -7.33 4.36
CA ARG A 71 -19.80 -6.82 5.10
C ARG A 71 -20.59 -5.79 4.31
N ALA A 72 -19.94 -4.92 3.55
CA ALA A 72 -20.63 -3.94 2.71
C ALA A 72 -21.46 -4.59 1.60
N GLY A 73 -20.96 -5.66 0.98
CA GLY A 73 -21.67 -6.44 -0.04
C GLY A 73 -21.96 -5.72 -1.36
N THR A 74 -21.69 -4.43 -1.46
CA THR A 74 -21.99 -3.56 -2.62
C THR A 74 -20.76 -3.29 -3.48
N ILE A 75 -19.57 -3.51 -2.95
CA ILE A 75 -18.30 -3.25 -3.63
C ILE A 75 -18.16 -4.16 -4.87
N LYS A 76 -17.81 -3.56 -6.01
CA LYS A 76 -17.59 -4.24 -7.28
C LYS A 76 -16.13 -4.19 -7.72
N ARG A 77 -15.33 -3.29 -7.14
CA ARG A 77 -13.92 -3.14 -7.46
C ARG A 77 -13.09 -2.71 -6.27
N LEU A 78 -11.98 -3.41 -6.03
CA LEU A 78 -10.93 -2.98 -5.12
C LEU A 78 -9.69 -2.59 -5.93
N VAL A 79 -9.29 -1.32 -5.87
CA VAL A 79 -7.99 -0.85 -6.36
C VAL A 79 -7.05 -0.78 -5.19
N TYR A 80 -6.07 -1.67 -5.18
CA TYR A 80 -5.07 -1.76 -4.12
C TYR A 80 -3.77 -1.08 -4.53
N THR A 81 -3.31 -0.13 -3.74
CA THR A 81 -1.99 0.47 -3.92
C THR A 81 -0.92 -0.42 -3.31
N SER A 82 -0.37 -1.29 -4.14
CA SER A 82 0.78 -2.11 -3.82
C SER A 82 2.08 -1.29 -3.90
N SER A 83 3.14 -1.85 -4.39
CA SER A 83 4.42 -1.18 -4.58
C SER A 83 5.23 -1.93 -5.63
N PHE A 84 6.15 -1.25 -6.30
CA PHE A 84 7.20 -1.93 -7.06
C PHE A 84 7.97 -2.97 -6.21
N ALA A 85 8.03 -2.78 -4.90
CA ALA A 85 8.62 -3.74 -3.97
C ALA A 85 7.94 -5.12 -3.98
N ALA A 86 6.69 -5.23 -4.43
CA ALA A 86 6.00 -6.52 -4.55
C ALA A 86 6.39 -7.29 -5.82
N ILE A 87 6.87 -6.60 -6.85
CA ILE A 87 7.19 -7.19 -8.15
C ILE A 87 8.68 -7.10 -8.50
N GLY A 88 9.44 -6.23 -7.79
CA GLY A 88 10.84 -5.96 -8.09
C GLY A 88 11.74 -7.14 -7.73
N HIS A 89 12.52 -7.60 -8.70
CA HIS A 89 13.58 -8.60 -8.54
C HIS A 89 14.79 -8.20 -9.39
N PRO A 90 16.00 -8.76 -9.16
CA PRO A 90 17.13 -8.52 -10.02
C PRO A 90 16.82 -8.91 -11.47
N ALA A 91 17.00 -7.97 -12.38
CA ALA A 91 16.71 -8.16 -13.80
C ALA A 91 17.77 -7.51 -14.70
N PRO A 92 18.00 -8.01 -15.92
CA PRO A 92 18.96 -7.43 -16.84
C PRO A 92 18.52 -6.03 -17.32
N PRO A 93 19.46 -5.19 -17.79
CA PRO A 93 19.12 -3.91 -18.38
C PRO A 93 18.08 -4.04 -19.51
N GLY A 94 17.06 -3.19 -19.47
CA GLY A 94 15.98 -3.20 -20.46
C GLY A 94 14.84 -4.19 -20.18
N TYR A 95 14.90 -4.95 -19.09
CA TYR A 95 13.80 -5.80 -18.67
C TYR A 95 12.52 -4.99 -18.45
N ARG A 96 11.39 -5.54 -18.85
CA ARG A 96 10.06 -4.96 -18.63
C ARG A 96 9.29 -5.87 -17.67
N TYR A 97 8.98 -5.33 -16.49
CA TYR A 97 8.12 -6.00 -15.53
C TYR A 97 6.69 -6.09 -16.07
N THR A 98 6.03 -7.19 -15.76
CA THR A 98 4.67 -7.53 -16.15
C THR A 98 3.87 -7.96 -14.91
N GLU A 99 2.61 -8.27 -15.10
CA GLU A 99 1.72 -8.79 -14.05
C GLU A 99 2.11 -10.20 -13.57
N ALA A 100 3.02 -10.87 -14.24
CA ALA A 100 3.55 -12.17 -13.84
C ALA A 100 4.77 -12.07 -12.90
N ASP A 101 5.34 -10.88 -12.77
CA ASP A 101 6.54 -10.68 -11.94
C ASP A 101 6.18 -10.54 -10.47
N TRP A 102 6.98 -11.19 -9.63
CA TRP A 102 6.88 -11.11 -8.18
C TRP A 102 8.27 -11.01 -7.54
N ALA A 103 8.38 -10.21 -6.50
CA ALA A 103 9.55 -10.27 -5.64
C ALA A 103 9.62 -11.64 -4.95
N SER A 104 10.82 -12.25 -4.90
CA SER A 104 11.02 -13.60 -4.36
C SER A 104 10.05 -14.66 -4.91
N ASP A 105 9.76 -14.61 -6.21
CA ASP A 105 8.78 -15.49 -6.87
C ASP A 105 7.39 -15.50 -6.20
N GLY A 106 7.06 -14.42 -5.51
CA GLY A 106 5.81 -14.28 -4.76
C GLY A 106 5.71 -15.15 -3.52
N ARG A 107 6.82 -15.67 -3.01
CA ARG A 107 6.84 -16.55 -1.85
C ARG A 107 7.08 -15.78 -0.56
N GLU A 108 6.03 -15.57 0.21
CA GLU A 108 6.12 -14.98 1.55
C GLU A 108 6.59 -15.97 2.62
N ASP A 109 6.57 -17.26 2.33
CA ASP A 109 6.93 -18.37 3.22
C ASP A 109 8.37 -18.86 3.07
N ASP A 110 9.17 -18.26 2.17
CA ASP A 110 10.58 -18.59 2.01
C ASP A 110 11.35 -18.32 3.32
N PRO A 111 11.88 -19.34 4.00
CA PRO A 111 12.51 -19.17 5.31
C PRO A 111 13.72 -18.21 5.27
N ALA A 112 14.50 -18.23 4.19
CA ALA A 112 15.67 -17.37 4.05
C ALA A 112 15.26 -15.91 3.88
N TRP A 113 14.25 -15.65 3.02
CA TRP A 113 13.73 -14.30 2.80
C TRP A 113 13.02 -13.77 4.05
N ARG A 114 12.25 -14.62 4.76
CA ARG A 114 11.61 -14.23 6.02
C ARG A 114 12.64 -13.86 7.10
N ALA A 115 13.66 -14.70 7.32
CA ALA A 115 14.69 -14.44 8.32
C ALA A 115 15.47 -13.14 7.99
N GLU A 116 15.83 -12.92 6.72
CA GLU A 116 16.50 -11.71 6.31
C GLU A 116 15.58 -10.48 6.37
N GLY A 117 14.33 -10.63 5.97
CA GLY A 117 13.37 -9.53 5.87
C GLY A 117 12.77 -9.10 7.20
N LEU A 118 12.36 -10.05 8.04
CA LEU A 118 11.65 -9.75 9.28
C LEU A 118 12.59 -9.56 10.47
N ASP A 119 13.73 -10.25 10.47
CA ASP A 119 14.65 -10.20 11.61
C ASP A 119 15.75 -9.14 11.45
N GLN A 120 16.15 -8.79 10.24
CA GLN A 120 17.36 -8.00 9.99
C GLN A 120 17.21 -6.79 9.06
N LYS A 121 16.33 -6.83 8.04
CA LYS A 121 16.27 -5.79 7.00
C LYS A 121 14.84 -5.30 6.73
N GLY A 122 14.55 -4.08 7.18
CA GLY A 122 13.24 -3.46 7.02
C GLY A 122 12.76 -3.31 5.57
N GLU A 123 13.67 -3.16 4.61
CA GLU A 123 13.32 -3.04 3.18
C GLU A 123 12.74 -4.34 2.62
N ILE A 124 13.38 -5.47 2.95
CA ILE A 124 12.87 -6.79 2.56
C ILE A 124 11.57 -7.09 3.30
N GLY A 125 11.47 -6.74 4.58
CA GLY A 125 10.24 -6.88 5.36
C GLY A 125 9.07 -6.12 4.75
N TYR A 126 9.32 -4.91 4.23
CA TYR A 126 8.32 -4.16 3.48
C TYR A 126 7.92 -4.86 2.17
N ALA A 127 8.88 -5.35 1.39
CA ALA A 127 8.61 -6.09 0.16
C ALA A 127 7.78 -7.36 0.44
N MET A 128 8.13 -8.12 1.47
CA MET A 128 7.35 -9.27 1.94
C MET A 128 5.91 -8.90 2.28
N ALA A 129 5.72 -7.80 3.03
CA ALA A 129 4.39 -7.33 3.39
C ALA A 129 3.59 -6.99 2.12
N LYS A 130 4.18 -6.32 1.14
CA LYS A 130 3.50 -5.96 -0.11
C LYS A 130 3.13 -7.18 -0.94
N VAL A 131 4.00 -8.18 -1.06
CA VAL A 131 3.67 -9.47 -1.70
C VAL A 131 2.51 -10.15 -0.98
N ALA A 132 2.60 -10.27 0.33
CA ALA A 132 1.61 -10.96 1.14
C ALA A 132 0.22 -10.29 1.09
N MET A 133 0.18 -8.95 1.17
CA MET A 133 -1.06 -8.17 1.04
C MET A 133 -1.69 -8.34 -0.36
N GLU A 134 -0.88 -8.23 -1.41
CA GLU A 134 -1.36 -8.33 -2.79
C GLU A 134 -1.95 -9.71 -3.08
N ARG A 135 -1.30 -10.77 -2.61
CA ARG A 135 -1.83 -12.14 -2.71
C ARG A 135 -3.16 -12.31 -1.98
N ARG A 136 -3.30 -11.74 -0.78
CA ARG A 136 -4.57 -11.79 -0.02
C ARG A 136 -5.69 -11.05 -0.75
N VAL A 137 -5.39 -9.89 -1.32
CA VAL A 137 -6.35 -9.11 -2.11
C VAL A 137 -6.86 -9.90 -3.31
N PHE A 138 -5.97 -10.51 -4.10
CA PHE A 138 -6.37 -11.32 -5.25
C PHE A 138 -7.10 -12.60 -4.85
N ALA A 139 -6.61 -13.29 -3.81
CA ALA A 139 -7.28 -14.50 -3.30
C ALA A 139 -8.71 -14.19 -2.79
N ALA A 140 -8.89 -13.07 -2.10
CA ALA A 140 -10.21 -12.66 -1.63
C ALA A 140 -11.15 -12.33 -2.80
N ALA A 141 -10.68 -11.62 -3.82
CA ALA A 141 -11.47 -11.31 -5.00
C ALA A 141 -11.88 -12.57 -5.77
N GLU A 142 -10.97 -13.55 -5.93
CA GLU A 142 -11.24 -14.81 -6.57
C GLU A 142 -12.24 -15.67 -5.78
N ALA A 143 -12.10 -15.73 -4.47
CA ALA A 143 -12.97 -16.51 -3.60
C ALA A 143 -14.37 -15.92 -3.48
N ASP A 144 -14.48 -14.60 -3.42
CA ASP A 144 -15.76 -13.88 -3.28
C ASP A 144 -16.54 -13.85 -4.61
N GLY A 145 -15.86 -13.51 -5.72
CA GLY A 145 -16.45 -13.38 -7.05
C GLY A 145 -17.44 -12.20 -7.21
N ARG A 146 -17.72 -11.42 -6.16
CA ARG A 146 -18.61 -10.25 -6.22
C ARG A 146 -17.87 -8.98 -6.66
N PHE A 147 -16.56 -8.92 -6.45
CA PHE A 147 -15.72 -7.81 -6.85
C PHE A 147 -14.46 -8.28 -7.58
N ASP A 148 -13.91 -7.42 -8.41
CA ASP A 148 -12.58 -7.60 -8.99
C ASP A 148 -11.52 -6.79 -8.20
N ALA A 149 -10.27 -7.22 -8.32
CA ALA A 149 -9.14 -6.54 -7.70
C ALA A 149 -8.11 -6.11 -8.76
N ILE A 150 -7.58 -4.90 -8.57
CA ILE A 150 -6.49 -4.34 -9.37
C ILE A 150 -5.39 -3.88 -8.42
N ALA A 151 -4.16 -4.36 -8.61
CA ALA A 151 -2.99 -3.84 -7.92
C ALA A 151 -2.31 -2.77 -8.77
N VAL A 152 -1.99 -1.64 -8.15
CA VAL A 152 -1.15 -0.60 -8.75
C VAL A 152 0.18 -0.59 -8.00
N CYS A 153 1.29 -0.78 -8.71
CA CYS A 153 2.63 -0.96 -8.15
C CYS A 153 3.53 0.26 -8.43
N PRO A 154 3.32 1.40 -7.75
CA PRO A 154 4.18 2.57 -7.95
C PRO A 154 5.59 2.31 -7.42
N LEU A 155 6.59 2.91 -8.08
CA LEU A 155 7.96 2.96 -7.60
C LEU A 155 8.19 4.25 -6.81
N VAL A 156 8.30 5.37 -7.51
CA VAL A 156 8.50 6.70 -6.95
C VAL A 156 7.36 7.60 -7.40
N VAL A 157 6.63 8.14 -6.44
CA VAL A 157 5.54 9.06 -6.73
C VAL A 157 6.07 10.50 -6.60
N LEU A 158 6.12 11.20 -7.72
CA LEU A 158 6.54 12.58 -7.80
C LEU A 158 5.37 13.44 -8.30
N GLY A 159 5.26 14.65 -7.79
CA GLY A 159 4.22 15.59 -8.21
C GLY A 159 4.17 16.83 -7.34
N PRO A 160 3.21 17.73 -7.60
CA PRO A 160 3.00 18.91 -6.78
C PRO A 160 2.71 18.53 -5.32
N LEU A 161 3.30 19.27 -4.39
CA LEU A 161 3.01 19.12 -2.98
C LEU A 161 1.59 19.61 -2.67
N LEU A 162 0.75 18.75 -2.14
CA LEU A 162 -0.62 19.07 -1.77
C LEU A 162 -0.74 19.71 -0.38
N SER A 163 0.28 19.52 0.46
CA SER A 163 0.37 20.12 1.79
C SER A 163 1.83 20.29 2.22
N ARG A 164 2.08 21.19 3.18
CA ARG A 164 3.41 21.38 3.78
C ARG A 164 3.92 20.13 4.49
N ALA A 165 3.04 19.25 4.94
CA ALA A 165 3.45 17.98 5.54
C ALA A 165 4.24 17.09 4.56
N HIS A 166 4.08 17.26 3.26
CA HIS A 166 4.85 16.53 2.24
C HIS A 166 6.28 17.06 2.04
N GLU A 167 6.62 18.19 2.63
CA GLU A 167 8.01 18.72 2.64
C GLU A 167 8.89 18.04 3.69
N LEU A 168 8.32 17.13 4.49
CA LEU A 168 9.03 16.48 5.58
C LEU A 168 10.19 15.62 5.10
N VAL A 169 11.20 15.55 5.95
CA VAL A 169 12.37 14.67 5.79
C VAL A 169 11.94 13.25 5.49
N GLY A 170 12.53 12.66 4.45
CA GLY A 170 12.24 11.29 4.04
C GLY A 170 11.19 11.15 2.94
N SER A 171 10.51 12.22 2.54
CA SER A 171 9.66 12.18 1.34
C SER A 171 10.49 12.06 0.06
N TRP A 172 9.92 11.49 -0.99
CA TRP A 172 10.60 11.42 -2.31
C TRP A 172 10.90 12.80 -2.88
N GLN A 173 10.03 13.77 -2.67
CA GLN A 173 10.25 15.17 -3.06
C GLN A 173 11.44 15.77 -2.32
N TRP A 174 11.60 15.47 -1.04
CA TRP A 174 12.76 15.90 -0.25
C TRP A 174 14.05 15.26 -0.78
N HIS A 175 14.06 13.94 -1.05
CA HIS A 175 15.21 13.24 -1.63
C HIS A 175 15.59 13.80 -3.00
N LEU A 176 14.61 14.02 -3.87
CA LEU A 176 14.83 14.62 -5.19
C LEU A 176 15.42 16.02 -5.06
N GLY A 177 14.87 16.87 -4.18
CA GLY A 177 15.37 18.22 -3.93
C GLY A 177 16.83 18.23 -3.46
N ARG A 178 17.21 17.31 -2.58
CA ARG A 178 18.62 17.14 -2.13
C ARG A 178 19.52 16.70 -3.28
N THR A 179 19.07 15.75 -4.08
CA THR A 179 19.84 15.25 -5.24
C THR A 179 20.10 16.37 -6.24
N LEU A 180 19.08 17.14 -6.59
CA LEU A 180 19.22 18.29 -7.49
C LEU A 180 20.10 19.41 -6.91
N ALA A 181 20.12 19.55 -5.60
CA ALA A 181 21.00 20.50 -4.89
C ALA A 181 22.44 19.98 -4.68
N GLY A 182 22.80 18.79 -5.19
CA GLY A 182 24.10 18.16 -5.01
C GLY A 182 24.36 17.66 -3.58
N LYS A 183 23.31 17.41 -2.79
CA LYS A 183 23.36 17.00 -1.37
C LYS A 183 22.91 15.56 -1.13
N ALA A 184 22.85 14.74 -2.16
CA ALA A 184 22.28 13.39 -2.06
C ALA A 184 23.01 12.49 -1.04
N ASN A 185 24.31 12.72 -0.83
CA ASN A 185 25.19 11.89 0.00
C ASN A 185 25.62 12.57 1.32
N GLN A 186 24.88 13.56 1.82
CA GLN A 186 25.17 14.24 3.06
C GLN A 186 24.13 13.90 4.13
#